data_883207b4d1790d8ec9fe97c01723c4c7
#
_entry.id   883207b4d1790d8ec9fe97c01723c4c7
#
_cell.length_a   1.000
_cell.length_b   1.000
_cell.length_c   1.000
_cell.angle_alpha   90.00
_cell.angle_beta   90.00
_cell.angle_gamma   90.00
#
_symmetry.space_group_name_H-M   'P 1'
#
loop_
_entity.id
_entity.type
_entity.pdbx_description
1 polymer ?
#
loop_
_entity_poly.entity_id
_entity_poly.type
_entity_poly.pdbx_seq_one_letter_code
_entity_poly.pdbx_strand_id
1 'polypeptide(L)'
;TDVLGRGIQYAEGDRVGVAAASQLFGGSAAIIMAVFLMISTFGCNNGLILAGARVSYAMARDGLFFPKAGELNSHSVPGWALVAQGVWASMLCLSGTYNDLLDYVVFAVLIFYVLTVSGIFILRKKRPDAERPYKAFGYPFIPALYVVVASAISIDLLIFKPQYTWPGLVIVLL
;
A
#
# COMPACT_ATOMS: atom_id res chain seq x y z
N THR A 1 -3.86 29.11 18.21
CA THR A 1 -2.64 28.32 18.39
C THR A 1 -1.81 28.46 17.12
N ASP A 2 -0.73 29.14 17.23
CA ASP A 2 0.08 29.64 16.14
C ASP A 2 0.98 28.54 15.60
N VAL A 3 0.42 27.65 14.75
CA VAL A 3 1.16 26.56 14.11
C VAL A 3 2.25 27.12 13.18
N LEU A 4 2.03 28.30 12.60
CA LEU A 4 3.03 28.97 11.77
C LEU A 4 4.15 29.61 12.59
N GLY A 5 3.87 30.03 13.84
CA GLY A 5 4.89 30.56 14.74
C GLY A 5 5.74 29.51 15.45
N ARG A 6 5.19 28.27 15.61
CA ARG A 6 5.89 27.17 16.30
C ARG A 6 6.40 26.08 15.38
N GLY A 7 5.95 26.04 14.11
CA GLY A 7 6.27 25.03 13.13
C GLY A 7 5.27 23.87 13.05
N ILE A 8 5.34 23.15 11.95
CA ILE A 8 4.42 22.05 11.57
C ILE A 8 4.39 20.91 12.62
N GLN A 9 5.49 20.69 13.31
CA GLN A 9 5.65 19.66 14.34
C GLN A 9 4.73 19.86 15.57
N TYR A 10 4.11 21.02 15.72
CA TYR A 10 3.19 21.31 16.83
C TYR A 10 1.72 21.31 16.39
N ALA A 11 1.40 20.78 15.22
CA ALA A 11 0.02 20.62 14.79
C ALA A 11 -0.72 19.62 15.70
N GLU A 12 -1.88 20.01 16.24
CA GLU A 12 -2.68 19.13 17.11
C GLU A 12 -3.09 17.85 16.38
N GLY A 13 -2.76 16.69 16.98
CA GLY A 13 -3.07 15.37 16.44
C GLY A 13 -2.47 15.10 15.06
N ASP A 14 -1.30 15.66 14.77
CA ASP A 14 -0.58 15.53 13.48
C ASP A 14 -1.37 16.01 12.25
N ARG A 15 -2.43 16.81 12.47
CA ARG A 15 -3.32 17.30 11.41
C ARG A 15 -2.74 18.54 10.69
N VAL A 16 -1.55 18.38 10.12
CA VAL A 16 -0.82 19.48 9.45
C VAL A 16 -1.65 20.15 8.35
N GLY A 17 -2.37 19.37 7.54
CA GLY A 17 -3.21 19.89 6.46
C GLY A 17 -4.36 20.75 6.97
N VAL A 18 -5.02 20.35 8.06
CA VAL A 18 -6.10 21.13 8.67
C VAL A 18 -5.53 22.41 9.30
N ALA A 19 -4.38 22.33 9.96
CA ALA A 19 -3.72 23.50 10.55
C ALA A 19 -3.33 24.53 9.48
N ALA A 20 -2.78 24.10 8.34
CA ALA A 20 -2.48 24.99 7.22
C ALA A 20 -3.75 25.58 6.58
N ALA A 21 -4.78 24.77 6.39
CA ALA A 21 -6.05 25.21 5.82
C ALA A 21 -6.78 26.24 6.73
N SER A 22 -6.65 26.11 8.05
CA SER A 22 -7.27 27.06 9.00
C SER A 22 -6.73 28.46 8.87
N GLN A 23 -5.50 28.63 8.40
CA GLN A 23 -4.92 29.96 8.13
C GLN A 23 -5.52 30.58 6.86
N LEU A 24 -5.95 29.78 5.89
CA LEU A 24 -6.49 30.22 4.61
C LEU A 24 -8.03 30.43 4.68
N PHE A 25 -8.74 29.49 5.31
CA PHE A 25 -10.21 29.39 5.29
C PHE A 25 -10.86 29.66 6.66
N GLY A 26 -10.05 29.96 7.69
CA GLY A 26 -10.56 30.25 9.03
C GLY A 26 -11.30 29.05 9.66
N GLY A 27 -12.41 29.35 10.39
CA GLY A 27 -13.17 28.31 11.11
C GLY A 27 -13.81 27.20 10.24
N SER A 28 -14.00 27.45 8.95
CA SER A 28 -14.57 26.46 8.02
C SER A 28 -13.55 25.44 7.49
N ALA A 29 -12.26 25.62 7.77
CA ALA A 29 -11.18 24.80 7.23
C ALA A 29 -11.34 23.31 7.55
N ALA A 30 -11.75 22.98 8.76
CA ALA A 30 -11.93 21.58 9.18
C ALA A 30 -13.01 20.87 8.36
N ILE A 31 -14.12 21.53 8.06
CA ILE A 31 -15.23 20.98 7.27
C ILE A 31 -14.79 20.81 5.81
N ILE A 32 -14.16 21.83 5.23
CA ILE A 32 -13.67 21.78 3.84
C ILE A 32 -12.67 20.64 3.68
N MET A 33 -11.69 20.53 4.57
CA MET A 33 -10.70 19.44 4.55
C MET A 33 -11.34 18.07 4.74
N ALA A 34 -12.31 17.94 5.64
CA ALA A 34 -13.02 16.68 5.84
C ALA A 34 -13.75 16.22 4.58
N VAL A 35 -14.43 17.12 3.88
CA VAL A 35 -15.12 16.81 2.62
C VAL A 35 -14.12 16.37 1.54
N PHE A 36 -13.02 17.10 1.35
CA PHE A 36 -12.00 16.70 0.37
C PHE A 36 -11.35 15.36 0.71
N LEU A 37 -11.06 15.10 1.98
CA LEU A 37 -10.53 13.81 2.44
C LEU A 37 -11.52 12.68 2.19
N MET A 38 -12.81 12.88 2.47
CA MET A 38 -13.83 11.85 2.19
C MET A 38 -13.91 11.51 0.70
N ILE A 39 -13.95 12.52 -0.17
CA ILE A 39 -13.99 12.31 -1.63
C ILE A 39 -12.73 11.58 -2.10
N SER A 40 -11.56 12.02 -1.68
CA SER A 40 -10.27 11.43 -2.05
C SER A 40 -10.16 9.97 -1.58
N THR A 41 -10.50 9.72 -0.32
CA THR A 41 -10.43 8.38 0.28
C THR A 41 -11.41 7.42 -0.38
N PHE A 42 -12.63 7.89 -0.67
CA PHE A 42 -13.64 7.08 -1.36
C PHE A 42 -13.16 6.67 -2.77
N GLY A 43 -12.61 7.62 -3.52
CA GLY A 43 -12.07 7.33 -4.86
C GLY A 43 -10.88 6.35 -4.81
N CYS A 44 -9.96 6.55 -3.88
CA CYS A 44 -8.80 5.67 -3.68
C CYS A 44 -9.22 4.26 -3.28
N ASN A 45 -10.13 4.12 -2.30
CA ASN A 45 -10.64 2.83 -1.86
C ASN A 45 -11.34 2.07 -2.97
N ASN A 46 -12.15 2.74 -3.79
CA ASN A 46 -12.83 2.08 -4.92
C ASN A 46 -11.81 1.47 -5.89
N GLY A 47 -10.76 2.22 -6.24
CA GLY A 47 -9.67 1.72 -7.08
C GLY A 47 -8.93 0.52 -6.49
N LEU A 48 -8.57 0.59 -5.22
CA LEU A 48 -7.84 -0.47 -4.52
C LEU A 48 -8.68 -1.76 -4.36
N ILE A 49 -9.96 -1.64 -4.04
CA ILE A 49 -10.88 -2.78 -3.92
C ILE A 49 -11.01 -3.52 -5.24
N LEU A 50 -11.22 -2.78 -6.34
CA LEU A 50 -11.33 -3.38 -7.67
C LEU A 50 -10.02 -4.01 -8.13
N ALA A 51 -8.89 -3.34 -7.91
CA ALA A 51 -7.58 -3.86 -8.27
C ALA A 51 -7.24 -5.13 -7.48
N GLY A 52 -7.44 -5.13 -6.15
CA GLY A 52 -7.17 -6.28 -5.29
C GLY A 52 -7.99 -7.52 -5.66
N ALA A 53 -9.27 -7.34 -5.94
CA ALA A 53 -10.14 -8.43 -6.36
C ALA A 53 -9.70 -9.04 -7.71
N ARG A 54 -9.23 -8.21 -8.65
CA ARG A 54 -8.73 -8.68 -9.96
C ARG A 54 -7.39 -9.39 -9.84
N VAL A 55 -6.51 -8.95 -8.95
CA VAL A 55 -5.24 -9.65 -8.67
C VAL A 55 -5.53 -11.03 -8.10
N SER A 56 -6.40 -11.14 -7.10
CA SER A 56 -6.80 -12.42 -6.51
C SER A 56 -7.44 -13.35 -7.55
N TYR A 57 -8.26 -12.81 -8.46
CA TYR A 57 -8.82 -13.54 -9.58
C TYR A 57 -7.74 -14.08 -10.53
N ALA A 58 -6.78 -13.25 -10.93
CA ALA A 58 -5.70 -13.65 -11.82
C ALA A 58 -4.83 -14.75 -11.17
N MET A 59 -4.45 -14.59 -9.90
CA MET A 59 -3.70 -15.59 -9.15
C MET A 59 -4.45 -16.93 -9.04
N ALA A 60 -5.77 -16.89 -8.84
CA ALA A 60 -6.58 -18.09 -8.80
C ALA A 60 -6.64 -18.81 -10.16
N ARG A 61 -6.69 -18.06 -11.26
CA ARG A 61 -6.62 -18.60 -12.63
C ARG A 61 -5.27 -19.25 -12.95
N ASP A 62 -4.20 -18.72 -12.36
CA ASP A 62 -2.85 -19.27 -12.50
C ASP A 62 -2.58 -20.43 -11.50
N GLY A 63 -3.56 -20.80 -10.68
CA GLY A 63 -3.44 -21.88 -9.69
C GLY A 63 -2.62 -21.50 -8.45
N LEU A 64 -2.37 -20.20 -8.24
CA LEU A 64 -1.59 -19.66 -7.12
C LEU A 64 -2.45 -19.19 -5.94
N PHE A 65 -3.79 -19.29 -6.06
CA PHE A 65 -4.72 -18.85 -5.03
C PHE A 65 -5.96 -19.74 -4.99
N PHE A 66 -6.86 -19.52 -4.04
CA PHE A 66 -8.07 -20.32 -3.88
C PHE A 66 -8.91 -20.38 -5.16
N PRO A 67 -9.31 -21.56 -5.65
CA PRO A 67 -10.05 -21.69 -6.92
C PRO A 67 -11.33 -20.85 -7.00
N LYS A 68 -12.04 -20.70 -5.89
CA LYS A 68 -13.25 -19.88 -5.81
C LYS A 68 -13.04 -18.39 -6.14
N ALA A 69 -11.83 -17.87 -5.93
CA ALA A 69 -11.51 -16.49 -6.31
C ALA A 69 -11.42 -16.32 -7.84
N GLY A 70 -11.24 -17.43 -8.59
CA GLY A 70 -11.25 -17.48 -10.05
C GLY A 70 -12.64 -17.58 -10.68
N GLU A 71 -13.71 -17.59 -9.88
CA GLU A 71 -15.09 -17.62 -10.38
C GLU A 71 -15.65 -16.20 -10.52
N LEU A 72 -16.27 -15.94 -11.67
CA LEU A 72 -16.97 -14.68 -11.92
C LEU A 72 -18.48 -14.87 -11.70
N ASN A 73 -19.11 -13.85 -11.14
CA ASN A 73 -20.56 -13.82 -11.03
C ASN A 73 -21.23 -13.49 -12.39
N SER A 74 -22.57 -13.43 -12.44
CA SER A 74 -23.34 -13.09 -13.63
C SER A 74 -22.99 -11.74 -14.27
N HIS A 75 -22.34 -10.84 -13.51
CA HIS A 75 -21.90 -9.52 -13.97
C HIS A 75 -20.40 -9.48 -14.30
N SER A 76 -19.75 -10.64 -14.46
CA SER A 76 -18.30 -10.77 -14.74
C SER A 76 -17.41 -10.12 -13.68
N VAL A 77 -17.84 -10.17 -12.41
CA VAL A 77 -17.12 -9.64 -11.26
C VAL A 77 -16.69 -10.79 -10.34
N PRO A 78 -15.45 -10.81 -9.81
CA PRO A 78 -15.00 -11.82 -8.85
C PRO A 78 -15.60 -11.58 -7.46
N GLY A 79 -16.88 -11.89 -7.32
CA GLY A 79 -17.69 -11.57 -6.13
C GLY A 79 -17.14 -12.20 -4.85
N TRP A 80 -16.67 -13.45 -4.93
CA TRP A 80 -16.07 -14.14 -3.79
C TRP A 80 -14.80 -13.41 -3.30
N ALA A 81 -13.94 -13.00 -4.22
CA ALA A 81 -12.72 -12.28 -3.89
C ALA A 81 -13.01 -10.93 -3.21
N LEU A 82 -14.06 -10.21 -3.68
CA LEU A 82 -14.49 -8.96 -3.04
C LEU A 82 -14.99 -9.16 -1.62
N VAL A 83 -15.81 -10.20 -1.38
CA VAL A 83 -16.33 -10.50 -0.04
C VAL A 83 -15.19 -10.91 0.89
N ALA A 84 -14.32 -11.81 0.45
CA ALA A 84 -13.16 -12.25 1.23
C ALA A 84 -12.24 -11.08 1.60
N GLN A 85 -11.94 -10.19 0.66
CA GLN A 85 -11.16 -8.98 0.89
C GLN A 85 -11.85 -8.03 1.88
N GLY A 86 -13.16 -7.85 1.78
CA GLY A 86 -13.94 -7.02 2.70
C GLY A 86 -13.95 -7.57 4.13
N VAL A 87 -14.14 -8.88 4.29
CA VAL A 87 -14.07 -9.55 5.60
C VAL A 87 -12.67 -9.40 6.20
N TRP A 88 -11.62 -9.66 5.40
CA TRP A 88 -10.24 -9.52 5.86
C TRP A 88 -9.90 -8.09 6.28
N ALA A 89 -10.28 -7.09 5.47
CA ALA A 89 -10.09 -5.69 5.82
C ALA A 89 -10.83 -5.31 7.12
N SER A 90 -12.06 -5.81 7.31
CA SER A 90 -12.82 -5.57 8.54
C SER A 90 -12.15 -6.17 9.77
N MET A 91 -11.60 -7.39 9.66
CA MET A 91 -10.83 -8.01 10.75
C MET A 91 -9.57 -7.20 11.08
N LEU A 92 -8.86 -6.70 10.08
CA LEU A 92 -7.69 -5.85 10.28
C LEU A 92 -8.05 -4.53 10.96
N CYS A 93 -9.17 -3.89 10.58
CA CYS A 93 -9.64 -2.68 11.23
C CYS A 93 -9.97 -2.86 12.72
N LEU A 94 -10.35 -4.07 13.12
CA LEU A 94 -10.63 -4.40 14.52
C LEU A 94 -9.36 -4.77 15.31
N SER A 95 -8.24 -5.04 14.64
CA SER A 95 -7.02 -5.54 15.26
C SER A 95 -6.07 -4.48 15.81
N GLY A 96 -6.23 -3.20 15.44
CA GLY A 96 -5.31 -2.17 15.87
C GLY A 96 -5.72 -0.75 15.49
N THR A 97 -4.86 0.21 15.85
CA THR A 97 -5.03 1.61 15.49
C THR A 97 -4.65 1.86 14.04
N TYR A 98 -5.03 3.03 13.51
CA TYR A 98 -4.64 3.43 12.14
C TYR A 98 -3.12 3.40 11.92
N ASN A 99 -2.34 3.87 12.88
CA ASN A 99 -0.88 3.92 12.78
C ASN A 99 -0.27 2.51 12.75
N ASP A 100 -0.80 1.59 13.57
CA ASP A 100 -0.35 0.19 13.59
C ASP A 100 -0.59 -0.48 12.23
N LEU A 101 -1.78 -0.29 11.66
CA LEU A 101 -2.14 -0.82 10.35
C LEU A 101 -1.27 -0.23 9.24
N LEU A 102 -0.95 1.07 9.33
CA LEU A 102 -0.06 1.73 8.38
C LEU A 102 1.35 1.12 8.40
N ASP A 103 1.90 0.90 9.59
CA ASP A 103 3.22 0.28 9.76
C ASP A 103 3.25 -1.15 9.18
N TYR A 104 2.19 -1.96 9.38
CA TYR A 104 2.07 -3.30 8.79
C TYR A 104 2.06 -3.25 7.26
N VAL A 105 1.25 -2.36 6.69
CA VAL A 105 1.10 -2.23 5.23
C VAL A 105 2.41 -1.73 4.60
N VAL A 106 3.04 -0.71 5.18
CA VAL A 106 4.30 -0.16 4.66
C VAL A 106 5.39 -1.22 4.63
N PHE A 107 5.52 -2.01 5.70
CA PHE A 107 6.49 -3.10 5.76
C PHE A 107 6.23 -4.18 4.70
N ALA A 108 4.97 -4.63 4.58
CA ALA A 108 4.57 -5.61 3.56
C ALA A 108 4.85 -5.12 2.14
N VAL A 109 4.47 -3.87 1.84
CA VAL A 109 4.69 -3.24 0.53
C VAL A 109 6.17 -3.15 0.18
N LEU A 110 7.04 -2.78 1.14
CA LEU A 110 8.49 -2.74 0.92
C LEU A 110 9.05 -4.11 0.53
N ILE A 111 8.63 -5.18 1.20
CA ILE A 111 9.06 -6.55 0.85
C ILE A 111 8.64 -6.89 -0.58
N PHE A 112 7.36 -6.67 -0.93
CA PHE A 112 6.88 -6.97 -2.28
C PHE A 112 7.58 -6.13 -3.36
N TYR A 113 7.90 -4.87 -3.08
CA TYR A 113 8.66 -4.04 -4.01
C TYR A 113 10.09 -4.53 -4.20
N VAL A 114 10.78 -4.93 -3.12
CA VAL A 114 12.11 -5.54 -3.21
C VAL A 114 12.06 -6.80 -4.07
N LEU A 115 11.08 -7.69 -3.85
CA LEU A 115 10.91 -8.91 -4.65
C LEU A 115 10.61 -8.61 -6.12
N THR A 116 9.69 -7.69 -6.37
CA THR A 116 9.28 -7.30 -7.74
C THR A 116 10.43 -6.67 -8.52
N VAL A 117 11.16 -5.74 -7.91
CA VAL A 117 12.31 -5.10 -8.57
C VAL A 117 13.46 -6.08 -8.76
N SER A 118 13.68 -6.99 -7.79
CA SER A 118 14.66 -8.09 -7.95
C SER A 118 14.29 -9.04 -9.09
N GLY A 119 12.99 -9.24 -9.32
CA GLY A 119 12.47 -10.01 -10.45
C GLY A 119 12.92 -9.50 -11.82
N ILE A 120 13.19 -8.19 -11.96
CA ILE A 120 13.69 -7.61 -13.22
C ILE A 120 15.04 -8.21 -13.61
N PHE A 121 15.95 -8.42 -12.63
CA PHE A 121 17.27 -9.02 -12.89
C PHE A 121 17.14 -10.48 -13.33
N ILE A 122 16.26 -11.23 -12.65
CA ILE A 122 15.99 -12.63 -12.97
C ILE A 122 15.35 -12.75 -14.36
N LEU A 123 14.36 -11.92 -14.66
CA LEU A 123 13.66 -11.95 -15.93
C LEU A 123 14.57 -11.58 -17.10
N ARG A 124 15.45 -10.62 -16.94
CA ARG A 124 16.44 -10.25 -17.96
C ARG A 124 17.45 -11.35 -18.23
N LYS A 125 17.79 -12.12 -17.19
CA LYS A 125 18.68 -13.28 -17.34
C LYS A 125 17.98 -14.49 -17.99
N LYS A 126 16.72 -14.76 -17.62
CA LYS A 126 15.94 -15.90 -18.13
C LYS A 126 15.37 -15.68 -19.54
N ARG A 127 15.02 -14.46 -19.88
CA ARG A 127 14.42 -14.08 -21.18
C ARG A 127 15.11 -12.86 -21.77
N PRO A 128 16.37 -13.01 -22.29
CA PRO A 128 17.13 -11.90 -22.86
C PRO A 128 16.44 -11.30 -24.10
N ASP A 129 15.79 -12.15 -24.90
CA ASP A 129 15.20 -11.78 -26.19
C ASP A 129 13.75 -11.25 -26.10
N ALA A 130 13.19 -11.13 -24.89
CA ALA A 130 11.83 -10.59 -24.73
C ALA A 130 11.77 -9.14 -25.22
N GLU A 131 10.77 -8.83 -26.05
CA GLU A 131 10.49 -7.46 -26.47
C GLU A 131 10.27 -6.53 -25.27
N ARG A 132 11.01 -5.44 -25.24
CA ARG A 132 10.93 -4.42 -24.20
C ARG A 132 10.74 -3.06 -24.83
N PRO A 133 9.50 -2.61 -25.00
CA PRO A 133 9.23 -1.29 -25.57
C PRO A 133 9.88 -0.15 -24.78
N TYR A 134 10.02 -0.35 -23.46
CA TYR A 134 10.72 0.56 -22.55
C TYR A 134 11.85 -0.16 -21.81
N LYS A 135 13.04 0.43 -21.86
CA LYS A 135 14.22 -0.03 -21.12
C LYS A 135 14.37 0.84 -19.87
N ALA A 136 14.34 0.21 -18.68
CA ALA A 136 14.55 0.93 -17.43
C ALA A 136 15.83 1.77 -17.47
N PHE A 137 15.68 3.07 -17.26
CA PHE A 137 16.79 4.02 -17.23
C PHE A 137 17.77 3.66 -16.10
N GLY A 138 19.08 3.76 -16.37
CA GLY A 138 20.11 3.49 -15.37
C GLY A 138 20.23 2.03 -14.92
N TYR A 139 19.71 1.07 -15.68
CA TYR A 139 19.93 -0.33 -15.39
C TYR A 139 21.42 -0.69 -15.60
N PRO A 140 22.05 -1.50 -14.73
CA PRO A 140 21.48 -2.19 -13.55
C PRO A 140 21.52 -1.37 -12.25
N PHE A 141 22.16 -0.20 -12.22
CA PHE A 141 22.51 0.52 -10.99
C PHE A 141 21.28 1.05 -10.22
N ILE A 142 20.33 1.71 -10.89
CA ILE A 142 19.16 2.31 -10.23
C ILE A 142 18.26 1.24 -9.59
N PRO A 143 17.87 0.15 -10.28
CA PRO A 143 17.13 -0.92 -9.64
C PRO A 143 17.88 -1.61 -8.50
N ALA A 144 19.21 -1.81 -8.64
CA ALA A 144 20.03 -2.38 -7.59
C ALA A 144 20.09 -1.47 -6.35
N LEU A 145 20.30 -0.18 -6.54
CA LEU A 145 20.29 0.81 -5.45
C LEU A 145 18.94 0.79 -4.72
N TYR A 146 17.83 0.76 -5.47
CA TYR A 146 16.51 0.67 -4.87
C TYR A 146 16.35 -0.58 -4.00
N VAL A 147 16.75 -1.75 -4.50
CA VAL A 147 16.68 -3.03 -3.75
C VAL A 147 17.51 -2.94 -2.46
N VAL A 148 18.73 -2.39 -2.54
CA VAL A 148 19.62 -2.25 -1.38
C VAL A 148 19.00 -1.32 -0.33
N VAL A 149 18.55 -0.12 -0.73
CA VAL A 149 17.97 0.87 0.18
C VAL A 149 16.67 0.36 0.80
N ALA A 150 15.76 -0.19 -0.02
CA ALA A 150 14.49 -0.73 0.48
C ALA A 150 14.70 -1.93 1.41
N SER A 151 15.68 -2.80 1.12
CA SER A 151 16.04 -3.91 2.01
C SER A 151 16.65 -3.41 3.32
N ALA A 152 17.50 -2.40 3.28
CA ALA A 152 18.07 -1.79 4.48
C ALA A 152 16.98 -1.18 5.37
N ILE A 153 16.02 -0.45 4.80
CA ILE A 153 14.86 0.09 5.53
C ILE A 153 14.01 -1.04 6.12
N SER A 154 13.76 -2.11 5.36
CA SER A 154 12.99 -3.26 5.85
C SER A 154 13.66 -3.96 7.02
N ILE A 155 14.98 -4.09 7.00
CA ILE A 155 15.78 -4.66 8.10
C ILE A 155 15.77 -3.72 9.31
N ASP A 156 15.92 -2.42 9.10
CA ASP A 156 15.84 -1.41 10.16
C ASP A 156 14.50 -1.47 10.89
N LEU A 157 13.38 -1.49 10.14
CA LEU A 157 12.05 -1.65 10.69
C LEU A 157 11.88 -2.96 11.48
N LEU A 158 12.49 -4.04 11.02
CA LEU A 158 12.41 -5.35 11.68
C LEU A 158 13.18 -5.38 13.01
N ILE A 159 14.27 -4.63 13.11
CA ILE A 159 15.08 -4.54 14.31
C ILE A 159 14.49 -3.56 15.33
N PHE A 160 14.08 -2.36 14.88
CA PHE A 160 13.67 -1.28 15.78
C PHE A 160 12.17 -1.26 16.10
N LYS A 161 11.32 -1.87 15.24
CA LYS A 161 9.87 -1.95 15.42
C LYS A 161 9.33 -3.39 15.33
N PRO A 162 9.85 -4.35 16.10
CA PRO A 162 9.46 -5.77 15.97
C PRO A 162 7.97 -6.00 16.21
N GLN A 163 7.33 -5.21 17.09
CA GLN A 163 5.91 -5.34 17.44
C GLN A 163 4.97 -5.16 16.22
N TYR A 164 5.39 -4.37 15.24
CA TYR A 164 4.61 -4.07 14.03
C TYR A 164 5.04 -4.90 12.82
N THR A 165 6.31 -5.24 12.75
CA THR A 165 6.85 -5.95 11.57
C THR A 165 6.57 -7.45 11.61
N TRP A 166 6.54 -8.09 12.79
CA TRP A 166 6.22 -9.51 12.91
C TRP A 166 4.81 -9.85 12.41
N PRO A 167 3.74 -9.15 12.80
CA PRO A 167 2.41 -9.38 12.24
C PRO A 167 2.36 -9.16 10.74
N GLY A 168 3.03 -8.10 10.23
CA GLY A 168 3.15 -7.83 8.80
C GLY A 168 3.84 -8.96 8.04
N LEU A 169 4.91 -9.53 8.61
CA LEU A 169 5.63 -10.65 8.01
C LEU A 169 4.78 -11.93 7.99
N VAL A 170 4.03 -12.21 9.05
CA VAL A 170 3.09 -13.33 9.10
C VAL A 170 2.01 -13.18 8.03
N ILE A 171 1.46 -11.98 7.82
CA ILE A 171 0.46 -11.71 6.79
C ILE A 171 1.02 -11.94 5.38
N VAL A 172 2.30 -11.64 5.15
CA VAL A 172 2.97 -11.83 3.85
C VAL A 172 3.30 -13.30 3.57
N LEU A 173 3.53 -14.11 4.61
CA LEU A 173 3.92 -15.51 4.48
C LEU A 173 2.74 -16.48 4.45
N LEU A 174 1.54 -16.05 4.80
CA LEU A 174 0.28 -16.80 4.70
C LEU A 174 -0.31 -16.72 3.30
#